data_d600d49e41a449eced013925b4888835
#
_entry.id   d600d49e41a449eced013925b4888835
#
_cell.length_a   1.000
_cell.length_b   1.000
_cell.length_c   1.000
_cell.angle_alpha   90.00
_cell.angle_beta   90.00
_cell.angle_gamma   90.00
#
_symmetry.space_group_name_H-M   'P 1'
#
loop_
_entity.id
_entity.type
_entity.pdbx_description
1 polymer ?
#
loop_
_entity_poly.entity_id
_entity_poly.type
_entity_poly.pdbx_seq_one_letter_code
_entity_poly.pdbx_strand_id
1 'polypeptide(L)'
;MGTPLTIVGLGEAVFDVFPDKEVLGGTSLNVAVQAHQLLAPMDGRGVLLSRIGSDALGERLRAEFRARDLPLEYIQVDESHPTGQVLVRFEGDAPRFEIVVDTAWDLLQFTDHERELARACNAVSFGSMSQRHATAHAATQAFLAEATDALKIFDVNLRMDLFTAEILDEGCRVANLMKLN
;
A
#
# COMPACT_ATOMS: atom_id res chain seq x y z
N MET A 1 26.82 14.17 5.95
CA MET A 1 25.90 13.29 5.18
C MET A 1 24.53 13.54 5.75
N GLY A 2 23.50 13.75 4.92
CA GLY A 2 22.12 13.90 5.39
C GLY A 2 21.59 12.59 5.95
N THR A 3 20.53 12.66 6.78
CA THR A 3 19.84 11.45 7.27
C THR A 3 19.24 10.70 6.07
N PRO A 4 19.40 9.36 5.99
CA PRO A 4 18.81 8.57 4.91
C PRO A 4 17.30 8.77 4.81
N LEU A 5 16.79 8.98 3.61
CA LEU A 5 15.36 9.20 3.39
C LEU A 5 14.57 7.89 3.42
N THR A 6 13.45 7.90 4.12
CA THR A 6 12.48 6.80 4.13
C THR A 6 11.14 7.26 3.57
N ILE A 7 10.70 6.66 2.47
CA ILE A 7 9.39 6.91 1.85
C ILE A 7 8.51 5.67 2.00
N VAL A 8 7.31 5.86 2.53
CA VAL A 8 6.36 4.79 2.81
C VAL A 8 5.25 4.77 1.77
N GLY A 9 5.01 3.62 1.16
CA GLY A 9 3.76 3.29 0.48
C GLY A 9 2.85 2.58 1.48
N LEU A 10 1.77 3.23 1.90
CA LEU A 10 0.85 2.72 2.92
C LEU A 10 -0.44 2.26 2.26
N GLY A 11 -0.74 0.96 2.35
CA GLY A 11 -1.99 0.41 1.87
C GLY A 11 -1.85 -0.90 1.12
N GLU A 12 -2.51 -1.00 -0.04
CA GLU A 12 -2.67 -2.25 -0.76
C GLU A 12 -1.42 -2.75 -1.48
N ALA A 13 -1.23 -4.07 -1.40
CA ALA A 13 -0.41 -4.87 -2.29
C ALA A 13 -1.31 -5.96 -2.90
N VAL A 14 -1.37 -6.02 -4.21
CA VAL A 14 -2.28 -6.91 -4.94
C VAL A 14 -1.59 -7.61 -6.09
N PHE A 15 -2.18 -8.70 -6.57
CA PHE A 15 -1.86 -9.27 -7.86
C PHE A 15 -3.00 -9.00 -8.85
N ASP A 16 -2.68 -8.39 -9.99
CA ASP A 16 -3.56 -8.35 -11.14
C ASP A 16 -3.55 -9.74 -11.80
N VAL A 17 -4.65 -10.47 -11.68
CA VAL A 17 -4.80 -11.86 -12.14
C VAL A 17 -5.48 -11.84 -13.50
N PHE A 18 -4.70 -12.03 -14.55
CA PHE A 18 -5.13 -12.20 -15.92
C PHE A 18 -5.37 -13.70 -16.20
N PRO A 19 -6.07 -14.07 -17.30
CA PRO A 19 -6.29 -15.47 -17.66
C PRO A 19 -5.01 -16.30 -17.86
N ASP A 20 -3.90 -15.65 -18.22
CA ASP A 20 -2.63 -16.28 -18.60
C ASP A 20 -1.45 -15.91 -17.70
N LYS A 21 -1.62 -14.92 -16.81
CA LYS A 21 -0.53 -14.43 -15.94
C LYS A 21 -1.05 -13.70 -14.72
N GLU A 22 -0.17 -13.57 -13.75
CA GLU A 22 -0.38 -12.72 -12.57
C GLU A 22 0.72 -11.68 -12.51
N VAL A 23 0.35 -10.42 -12.27
CA VAL A 23 1.28 -9.30 -12.21
C VAL A 23 1.17 -8.63 -10.85
N LEU A 24 2.30 -8.49 -10.17
CA LEU A 24 2.35 -7.80 -8.87
C LEU A 24 2.10 -6.30 -9.07
N GLY A 25 1.17 -5.75 -8.30
CA GLY A 25 0.68 -4.39 -8.41
C GLY A 25 0.20 -3.82 -7.07
N GLY A 26 -0.54 -2.73 -7.16
CA GLY A 26 -1.02 -1.92 -6.04
C GLY A 26 -0.32 -0.56 -6.01
N THR A 27 -1.09 0.49 -5.78
CA THR A 27 -0.54 1.86 -5.79
C THR A 27 0.51 2.04 -4.70
N SER A 28 0.21 1.57 -3.50
CA SER A 28 1.11 1.68 -2.34
C SER A 28 2.40 0.87 -2.55
N LEU A 29 2.28 -0.33 -3.11
CA LEU A 29 3.43 -1.16 -3.49
C LEU A 29 4.30 -0.48 -4.55
N ASN A 30 3.68 0.07 -5.59
CA ASN A 30 4.42 0.73 -6.66
C ASN A 30 5.21 1.95 -6.14
N VAL A 31 4.64 2.74 -5.23
CA VAL A 31 5.35 3.85 -4.58
C VAL A 31 6.55 3.33 -3.81
N ALA A 32 6.39 2.29 -2.99
CA ALA A 32 7.48 1.72 -2.21
C ALA A 32 8.63 1.21 -3.10
N VAL A 33 8.31 0.46 -4.16
CA VAL A 33 9.29 -0.09 -5.11
C VAL A 33 10.04 1.03 -5.83
N GLN A 34 9.33 2.00 -6.40
CA GLN A 34 9.94 3.09 -7.15
C GLN A 34 10.80 4.00 -6.24
N ALA A 35 10.29 4.31 -5.05
CA ALA A 35 11.05 5.08 -4.07
C ALA A 35 12.33 4.36 -3.65
N HIS A 36 12.26 3.04 -3.41
CA HIS A 36 13.45 2.25 -3.05
C HIS A 36 14.49 2.27 -4.17
N GLN A 37 14.09 2.03 -5.42
CA GLN A 37 15.00 2.05 -6.56
C GLN A 37 15.72 3.39 -6.74
N LEU A 38 15.03 4.50 -6.46
CA LEU A 38 15.61 5.84 -6.58
C LEU A 38 16.50 6.21 -5.39
N LEU A 39 16.17 5.75 -4.20
CA LEU A 39 16.83 6.17 -2.96
C LEU A 39 17.95 5.25 -2.50
N ALA A 40 17.91 3.95 -2.82
CA ALA A 40 18.94 3.00 -2.40
C ALA A 40 20.37 3.41 -2.77
N PRO A 41 20.63 4.01 -3.96
CA PRO A 41 21.98 4.52 -4.27
C PRO A 41 22.45 5.69 -3.38
N MET A 42 21.55 6.27 -2.57
CA MET A 42 21.81 7.38 -1.65
C MET A 42 21.58 6.97 -0.19
N ASP A 43 21.69 5.68 0.12
CA ASP A 43 21.44 5.08 1.43
C ASP A 43 19.99 5.27 1.96
N GLY A 44 19.06 5.76 1.13
CA GLY A 44 17.66 5.87 1.47
C GLY A 44 16.86 4.62 1.09
N ARG A 45 15.57 4.60 1.44
CA ARG A 45 14.71 3.43 1.18
C ARG A 45 13.26 3.77 0.90
N GLY A 46 12.62 2.97 0.05
CA GLY A 46 11.17 2.85 -0.05
C GLY A 46 10.70 1.67 0.80
N VAL A 47 9.63 1.85 1.53
CA VAL A 47 9.05 0.85 2.45
C VAL A 47 7.60 0.63 2.09
N LEU A 48 7.19 -0.63 1.95
CA LEU A 48 5.77 -1.00 1.85
C LEU A 48 5.24 -1.32 3.25
N LEU A 49 4.26 -0.56 3.71
CA LEU A 49 3.43 -0.92 4.85
C LEU A 49 2.10 -1.47 4.34
N SER A 50 1.96 -2.78 4.40
CA SER A 50 0.80 -3.52 3.91
C SER A 50 0.62 -4.83 4.68
N ARG A 51 -0.46 -5.56 4.38
CA ARG A 51 -0.69 -6.89 4.91
C ARG A 51 -1.03 -7.85 3.79
N ILE A 52 -0.41 -9.02 3.79
CA ILE A 52 -0.57 -10.09 2.78
C ILE A 52 -0.99 -11.38 3.45
N GLY A 53 -1.59 -12.28 2.68
CA GLY A 53 -1.90 -13.63 3.16
C GLY A 53 -0.65 -14.51 3.31
N SER A 54 -0.78 -15.60 4.06
CA SER A 54 0.20 -16.69 4.15
C SER A 54 0.08 -17.68 2.96
N ASP A 55 -0.52 -17.25 1.87
CA ASP A 55 -0.77 -18.03 0.65
C ASP A 55 0.39 -17.94 -0.36
N ALA A 56 0.25 -18.64 -1.50
CA ALA A 56 1.26 -18.68 -2.55
C ALA A 56 1.57 -17.30 -3.16
N LEU A 57 0.57 -16.40 -3.26
CA LEU A 57 0.76 -15.04 -3.77
C LEU A 57 1.54 -14.19 -2.76
N GLY A 58 1.26 -14.34 -1.47
CA GLY A 58 2.01 -13.67 -0.40
C GLY A 58 3.47 -14.09 -0.38
N GLU A 59 3.76 -15.39 -0.50
CA GLU A 59 5.13 -15.88 -0.59
C GLU A 59 5.84 -15.41 -1.86
N ARG A 60 5.13 -15.33 -2.99
CA ARG A 60 5.67 -14.78 -4.24
C ARG A 60 6.01 -13.30 -4.09
N LEU A 61 5.14 -12.48 -3.48
CA LEU A 61 5.43 -11.08 -3.19
C LEU A 61 6.72 -10.96 -2.37
N ARG A 62 6.85 -11.74 -1.29
CA ARG A 62 8.05 -11.75 -0.44
C ARG A 62 9.30 -12.15 -1.22
N ALA A 63 9.19 -13.15 -2.12
CA ALA A 63 10.30 -13.57 -2.97
C ALA A 63 10.73 -12.46 -3.95
N GLU A 64 9.78 -11.76 -4.58
CA GLU A 64 10.06 -10.63 -5.47
C GLU A 64 10.71 -9.45 -4.73
N PHE A 65 10.29 -9.17 -3.49
CA PHE A 65 10.90 -8.15 -2.65
C PHE A 65 12.35 -8.51 -2.28
N ARG A 66 12.59 -9.76 -1.85
CA ARG A 66 13.97 -10.24 -1.56
C ARG A 66 14.88 -10.13 -2.80
N ALA A 67 14.38 -10.49 -3.98
CA ALA A 67 15.15 -10.45 -5.23
C ALA A 67 15.56 -9.02 -5.65
N ARG A 68 14.93 -8.01 -5.08
CA ARG A 68 15.17 -6.58 -5.37
C ARG A 68 15.72 -5.81 -4.17
N ASP A 69 16.14 -6.51 -3.12
CA ASP A 69 16.62 -5.93 -1.84
C ASP A 69 15.63 -4.97 -1.17
N LEU A 70 14.32 -5.14 -1.43
CA LEU A 70 13.25 -4.34 -0.82
C LEU A 70 13.01 -4.74 0.64
N PRO A 71 12.79 -3.77 1.55
CA PRO A 71 12.47 -4.05 2.95
C PRO A 71 11.18 -4.87 3.10
N LEU A 72 11.22 -5.91 3.93
CA LEU A 72 10.08 -6.79 4.24
C LEU A 72 9.51 -6.57 5.64
N GLU A 73 10.17 -5.79 6.47
CA GLU A 73 9.92 -5.65 7.90
C GLU A 73 8.54 -5.10 8.25
N TYR A 74 7.92 -4.35 7.32
CA TYR A 74 6.59 -3.75 7.51
C TYR A 74 5.50 -4.42 6.66
N ILE A 75 5.79 -5.59 6.10
CA ILE A 75 4.80 -6.42 5.42
C ILE A 75 4.24 -7.40 6.44
N GLN A 76 3.03 -7.13 6.94
CA GLN A 76 2.32 -7.98 7.88
C GLN A 76 1.81 -9.25 7.16
N VAL A 77 1.69 -10.36 7.90
CA VAL A 77 1.16 -11.62 7.37
C VAL A 77 -0.15 -11.97 8.08
N ASP A 78 -1.16 -12.32 7.30
CA ASP A 78 -2.46 -12.82 7.77
C ASP A 78 -2.57 -14.31 7.45
N GLU A 79 -2.91 -15.12 8.46
CA GLU A 79 -3.08 -16.57 8.29
C GLU A 79 -4.50 -16.95 7.84
N SER A 80 -5.43 -16.00 7.88
CA SER A 80 -6.87 -16.25 7.69
C SER A 80 -7.42 -15.63 6.41
N HIS A 81 -6.79 -14.57 5.90
CA HIS A 81 -7.27 -13.85 4.72
C HIS A 81 -6.25 -13.94 3.59
N PRO A 82 -6.71 -14.05 2.33
CA PRO A 82 -5.83 -14.19 1.17
C PRO A 82 -5.09 -12.87 0.87
N THR A 83 -3.97 -13.01 0.16
CA THR A 83 -3.29 -11.87 -0.47
C THR A 83 -4.23 -11.16 -1.44
N GLY A 84 -4.15 -9.84 -1.52
CA GLY A 84 -4.99 -9.01 -2.37
C GLY A 84 -4.92 -9.39 -3.84
N GLN A 85 -6.06 -9.42 -4.51
CA GLN A 85 -6.18 -9.76 -5.92
C GLN A 85 -7.13 -8.80 -6.65
N VAL A 86 -6.80 -8.51 -7.90
CA VAL A 86 -7.67 -7.86 -8.88
C VAL A 86 -7.86 -8.83 -10.04
N LEU A 87 -9.06 -9.37 -10.20
CA LEU A 87 -9.37 -10.29 -11.29
C LEU A 87 -9.62 -9.47 -12.57
N VAL A 88 -8.86 -9.77 -13.61
CA VAL A 88 -8.98 -9.13 -14.92
C VAL A 88 -9.64 -10.09 -15.86
N ARG A 89 -10.86 -9.76 -16.28
CA ARG A 89 -11.64 -10.53 -17.27
C ARG A 89 -11.85 -9.70 -18.52
N PHE A 90 -12.03 -10.32 -19.67
CA PHE A 90 -12.31 -9.62 -20.91
C PHE A 90 -13.76 -9.89 -21.35
N GLU A 91 -14.51 -8.83 -21.60
CA GLU A 91 -15.81 -8.87 -22.26
C GLU A 91 -15.60 -8.33 -23.68
N GLY A 92 -15.39 -9.22 -24.64
CA GLY A 92 -14.84 -8.85 -25.95
C GLY A 92 -13.42 -8.31 -25.79
N ASP A 93 -13.14 -7.10 -26.30
CA ASP A 93 -11.82 -6.43 -26.17
C ASP A 93 -11.71 -5.53 -24.94
N ALA A 94 -12.78 -5.38 -24.16
CA ALA A 94 -12.80 -4.48 -23.01
C ALA A 94 -12.39 -5.23 -21.71
N PRO A 95 -11.35 -4.77 -20.99
CA PRO A 95 -11.01 -5.36 -19.70
C PRO A 95 -12.03 -4.94 -18.63
N ARG A 96 -12.44 -5.91 -17.82
CA ARG A 96 -13.22 -5.74 -16.60
C ARG A 96 -12.35 -6.08 -15.39
N PHE A 97 -12.34 -5.20 -14.42
CA PHE A 97 -11.57 -5.36 -13.19
C PHE A 97 -12.53 -5.64 -12.04
N GLU A 98 -12.24 -6.68 -11.28
CA GLU A 98 -12.96 -7.03 -10.05
C GLU A 98 -11.93 -7.06 -8.92
N ILE A 99 -12.04 -6.10 -8.00
CA ILE A 99 -11.15 -6.02 -6.83
C ILE A 99 -11.74 -6.92 -5.76
N VAL A 100 -11.02 -7.99 -5.41
CA VAL A 100 -11.46 -8.94 -4.39
C VAL A 100 -11.55 -8.23 -3.02
N VAL A 101 -12.63 -8.50 -2.30
CA VAL A 101 -12.88 -7.98 -0.95
C VAL A 101 -12.45 -9.00 0.11
N ASP A 102 -12.39 -8.59 1.37
CA ASP A 102 -12.00 -9.42 2.52
C ASP A 102 -10.62 -10.05 2.34
N THR A 103 -9.67 -9.27 1.87
CA THR A 103 -8.28 -9.67 1.68
C THR A 103 -7.41 -9.14 2.83
N ALA A 104 -6.20 -9.68 2.96
CA ALA A 104 -5.33 -9.38 4.09
C ALA A 104 -5.05 -7.88 4.30
N TRP A 105 -4.85 -7.08 3.23
CA TRP A 105 -4.59 -5.65 3.37
C TRP A 105 -5.80 -4.84 3.91
N ASP A 106 -7.03 -5.36 3.82
CA ASP A 106 -8.22 -4.78 4.45
C ASP A 106 -8.12 -4.80 5.98
N LEU A 107 -7.26 -5.68 6.52
CA LEU A 107 -7.05 -5.89 7.94
C LEU A 107 -5.68 -5.42 8.43
N LEU A 108 -5.06 -4.47 7.72
CA LEU A 108 -3.82 -3.83 8.14
C LEU A 108 -3.97 -3.31 9.58
N GLN A 109 -2.95 -3.53 10.40
CA GLN A 109 -2.93 -3.12 11.80
C GLN A 109 -1.89 -2.03 12.04
N PHE A 110 -2.12 -1.22 13.07
CA PHE A 110 -1.17 -0.24 13.56
C PHE A 110 -0.73 -0.61 14.97
N THR A 111 0.54 -0.95 15.11
CA THR A 111 1.17 -1.34 16.37
C THR A 111 2.31 -0.39 16.72
N ASP A 112 3.05 -0.65 17.78
CA ASP A 112 4.23 0.14 18.13
C ASP A 112 5.33 0.08 17.07
N HIS A 113 5.41 -1.03 16.32
CA HIS A 113 6.35 -1.18 15.22
C HIS A 113 6.05 -0.21 14.07
N GLU A 114 4.79 -0.10 13.65
CA GLU A 114 4.37 0.87 12.61
C GLU A 114 4.45 2.31 13.12
N ARG A 115 4.27 2.53 14.43
CA ARG A 115 4.43 3.86 15.04
C ARG A 115 5.86 4.38 14.93
N GLU A 116 6.85 3.53 15.13
CA GLU A 116 8.26 3.90 14.95
C GLU A 116 8.54 4.30 13.49
N LEU A 117 8.01 3.56 12.52
CA LEU A 117 8.11 3.92 11.10
C LEU A 117 7.44 5.25 10.80
N ALA A 118 6.22 5.49 11.33
CA ALA A 118 5.47 6.73 11.11
C ALA A 118 6.26 7.96 11.57
N ARG A 119 6.88 7.88 12.75
CA ARG A 119 7.69 8.97 13.32
C ARG A 119 9.01 9.20 12.58
N ALA A 120 9.55 8.16 11.94
CA ALA A 120 10.86 8.20 11.29
C ALA A 120 10.78 8.48 9.77
N CYS A 121 9.63 8.29 9.12
CA CYS A 121 9.51 8.46 7.68
C CYS A 121 9.53 9.94 7.26
N ASN A 122 10.05 10.20 6.06
CA ASN A 122 10.10 11.54 5.48
C ASN A 122 8.90 11.84 4.58
N ALA A 123 8.31 10.79 4.00
CA ALA A 123 7.07 10.91 3.23
C ALA A 123 6.25 9.62 3.33
N VAL A 124 4.93 9.76 3.24
CA VAL A 124 3.98 8.67 3.15
C VAL A 124 2.97 8.92 2.04
N SER A 125 2.83 7.95 1.14
CA SER A 125 1.75 7.91 0.15
C SER A 125 0.69 6.92 0.60
N PHE A 126 -0.57 7.35 0.59
CA PHE A 126 -1.73 6.57 0.99
C PHE A 126 -2.90 6.83 0.03
N GLY A 127 -3.80 5.87 -0.09
CA GLY A 127 -4.91 5.95 -1.04
C GLY A 127 -6.30 5.88 -0.40
N SER A 128 -7.34 6.18 -1.20
CA SER A 128 -8.73 6.02 -0.76
C SER A 128 -9.13 4.55 -0.65
N MET A 129 -8.79 3.75 -1.67
CA MET A 129 -9.19 2.35 -1.77
C MET A 129 -8.68 1.48 -0.61
N SER A 130 -7.45 1.72 -0.17
CA SER A 130 -6.84 0.97 0.93
C SER A 130 -7.49 1.22 2.30
N GLN A 131 -8.43 2.15 2.37
CA GLN A 131 -9.19 2.50 3.57
C GLN A 131 -10.65 2.02 3.54
N ARG A 132 -11.03 1.21 2.57
CA ARG A 132 -12.41 0.70 2.40
C ARG A 132 -12.93 -0.14 3.58
N HIS A 133 -12.03 -0.80 4.32
CA HIS A 133 -12.36 -1.56 5.51
C HIS A 133 -12.02 -0.77 6.78
N ALA A 134 -12.89 -0.82 7.79
CA ALA A 134 -12.74 -0.03 9.01
C ALA A 134 -11.40 -0.25 9.74
N THR A 135 -10.88 -1.49 9.72
CA THR A 135 -9.59 -1.82 10.35
C THR A 135 -8.43 -1.12 9.65
N ALA A 136 -8.33 -1.24 8.33
CA ALA A 136 -7.27 -0.59 7.55
C ALA A 136 -7.42 0.94 7.57
N HIS A 137 -8.66 1.45 7.58
CA HIS A 137 -8.93 2.88 7.77
C HIS A 137 -8.36 3.37 9.11
N ALA A 138 -8.73 2.73 10.22
CA ALA A 138 -8.23 3.11 11.53
C ALA A 138 -6.71 3.05 11.64
N ALA A 139 -6.08 2.01 11.06
CA ALA A 139 -4.63 1.87 11.01
C ALA A 139 -3.96 2.99 10.20
N THR A 140 -4.54 3.34 9.04
CA THR A 140 -4.06 4.43 8.19
C THR A 140 -4.14 5.77 8.91
N GLN A 141 -5.29 6.09 9.54
CA GLN A 141 -5.46 7.34 10.28
C GLN A 141 -4.50 7.44 11.48
N ALA A 142 -4.30 6.32 12.21
CA ALA A 142 -3.34 6.27 13.31
C ALA A 142 -1.89 6.48 12.85
N PHE A 143 -1.49 5.89 11.71
CA PHE A 143 -0.19 6.11 11.11
C PHE A 143 0.00 7.58 10.71
N LEU A 144 -0.97 8.18 10.02
CA LEU A 144 -0.92 9.57 9.55
C LEU A 144 -0.88 10.57 10.72
N ALA A 145 -1.52 10.25 11.84
CA ALA A 145 -1.48 11.07 13.05
C ALA A 145 -0.08 11.09 13.70
N GLU A 146 0.63 9.95 13.68
CA GLU A 146 1.99 9.84 14.22
C GLU A 146 3.08 10.36 13.27
N ALA A 147 2.82 10.39 11.96
CA ALA A 147 3.74 10.88 10.93
C ALA A 147 3.72 12.41 10.84
N THR A 148 4.04 13.09 11.94
CA THR A 148 3.89 14.56 12.08
C THR A 148 4.81 15.36 11.16
N ASP A 149 6.04 14.86 10.95
CA ASP A 149 7.08 15.55 10.17
C ASP A 149 7.15 15.06 8.72
N ALA A 150 6.35 14.06 8.36
CA ALA A 150 6.36 13.46 7.03
C ALA A 150 5.51 14.26 6.02
N LEU A 151 5.98 14.33 4.77
CA LEU A 151 5.16 14.76 3.64
C LEU A 151 4.07 13.71 3.38
N LYS A 152 2.81 14.09 3.54
CA LYS A 152 1.64 13.22 3.35
C LYS A 152 1.07 13.41 1.96
N ILE A 153 1.10 12.35 1.15
CA ILE A 153 0.68 12.35 -0.26
C ILE A 153 -0.58 11.49 -0.37
N PHE A 154 -1.71 12.10 -0.66
CA PHE A 154 -2.98 11.41 -0.86
C PHE A 154 -3.20 11.11 -2.34
N ASP A 155 -3.11 9.83 -2.71
CA ASP A 155 -3.54 9.37 -4.04
C ASP A 155 -5.04 9.06 -3.98
N VAL A 156 -5.85 9.97 -4.48
CA VAL A 156 -7.31 9.86 -4.45
C VAL A 156 -7.79 8.61 -5.18
N ASN A 157 -7.20 8.28 -6.32
CA ASN A 157 -7.30 7.03 -7.08
C ASN A 157 -8.63 6.28 -6.94
N LEU A 158 -9.74 6.96 -7.27
CA LEU A 158 -11.08 6.39 -7.15
C LEU A 158 -11.22 5.10 -7.96
N ARG A 159 -11.74 4.06 -7.32
CA ARG A 159 -12.00 2.76 -7.94
C ARG A 159 -13.40 2.28 -7.56
N MET A 160 -14.27 2.13 -8.58
CA MET A 160 -15.64 1.68 -8.37
C MET A 160 -16.32 2.43 -7.19
N ASP A 161 -17.01 1.73 -6.32
CA ASP A 161 -17.64 2.28 -5.11
C ASP A 161 -16.85 1.91 -3.82
N LEU A 162 -15.51 1.74 -3.94
CA LEU A 162 -14.64 1.31 -2.83
C LEU A 162 -14.08 2.51 -2.02
N PHE A 163 -14.83 3.59 -1.95
CA PHE A 163 -14.48 4.79 -1.18
C PHE A 163 -15.75 5.43 -0.60
N THR A 164 -15.58 6.26 0.42
CA THR A 164 -16.66 7.08 0.98
C THR A 164 -16.30 8.54 0.96
N ALA A 165 -17.30 9.42 1.05
CA ALA A 165 -17.05 10.86 1.17
C ALA A 165 -16.23 11.21 2.41
N GLU A 166 -16.39 10.44 3.49
CA GLU A 166 -15.63 10.60 4.73
C GLU A 166 -14.14 10.32 4.51
N ILE A 167 -13.78 9.19 3.88
CA ILE A 167 -12.39 8.85 3.55
C ILE A 167 -11.75 9.95 2.69
N LEU A 168 -12.49 10.48 1.71
CA LEU A 168 -11.97 11.53 0.84
C LEU A 168 -11.74 12.84 1.60
N ASP A 169 -12.69 13.24 2.44
CA ASP A 169 -12.63 14.46 3.23
C ASP A 169 -11.49 14.39 4.26
N GLU A 170 -11.34 13.29 4.97
CA GLU A 170 -10.24 13.05 5.90
C GLU A 170 -8.87 13.04 5.18
N GLY A 171 -8.78 12.35 4.05
CA GLY A 171 -7.56 12.35 3.23
C GLY A 171 -7.17 13.75 2.78
N CYS A 172 -8.13 14.55 2.30
CA CYS A 172 -7.91 15.93 1.90
C CYS A 172 -7.46 16.84 3.04
N ARG A 173 -7.96 16.61 4.27
CA ARG A 173 -7.61 17.42 5.45
C ARG A 173 -6.18 17.19 5.92
N VAL A 174 -5.67 15.97 5.82
CA VAL A 174 -4.35 15.60 6.36
C VAL A 174 -3.23 15.68 5.32
N ALA A 175 -3.55 15.66 4.04
CA ALA A 175 -2.57 15.64 2.96
C ALA A 175 -1.88 17.01 2.77
N ASN A 176 -0.58 16.94 2.50
CA ASN A 176 0.20 18.11 2.03
C ASN A 176 0.16 18.19 0.49
N LEU A 177 -0.02 17.04 -0.19
CA LEU A 177 -0.09 16.93 -1.63
C LEU A 177 -1.15 15.90 -2.02
N MET A 178 -1.90 16.20 -3.07
CA MET A 178 -2.90 15.29 -3.63
C MET A 178 -2.56 14.93 -5.07
N LYS A 179 -2.70 13.66 -5.39
CA LYS A 179 -2.67 13.13 -6.75
C LYS A 179 -4.10 12.75 -7.17
N LEU A 180 -4.54 13.30 -8.29
CA LEU A 180 -5.82 13.01 -8.93
C LEU A 180 -5.59 12.21 -10.21
N ASN A 181 -6.53 11.37 -10.60
CA ASN A 181 -6.56 10.60 -11.85
C ASN A 181 -7.81 10.92 -12.66
#